data_bf80bf55a0cc8aa5a565fe2d20be1287
#
_entry.id   bf80bf55a0cc8aa5a565fe2d20be1287
#
_cell.length_a   1.000
_cell.length_b   1.000
_cell.length_c   1.000
_cell.angle_alpha   90.00
_cell.angle_beta   90.00
_cell.angle_gamma   90.00
#
_symmetry.space_group_name_H-M   'P 1'
#
loop_
_entity.id
_entity.type
_entity.pdbx_description
1 polymer ?
#
loop_
_entity_poly.entity_id
_entity_poly.type
_entity_poly.pdbx_seq_one_letter_code
_entity_poly.pdbx_strand_id
1 'polypeptide(L)'
;MPPPADPSLDCLVIGGGPAGLTAAIYLARFRRQVLVADSGTPRAAWIPTSHNIPFFAEGIAGPEILRRDRETAGRYGVQVEAGTVATLERDPQGFTAAMRSPGGGLRRIRARRVLLATGAVDVEPDLPDLPDAIRRGLVRYCPICDGYESRERRIAVIGHGERGLGEALFIARTYSDDVTLLTLGCPMDLDEKQRAALAEHQVKVVEQPIEGLDVKDGRIAALRGGGQEHRFDLLYSALGLHYRSELAVALGAEHDGRGALRVDAHNQTTVKGLYAAGDIVRGLDQIVVAMAHAAVAATHIHNRCELPTEDEPGG
;
A
#
# COMPACT_ATOMS: atom_id res chain seq x y z
N MET A 1 22.61 -9.89 36.69
CA MET A 1 22.84 -8.80 35.77
C MET A 1 21.81 -8.90 34.64
N PRO A 2 21.10 -7.83 34.29
CA PRO A 2 20.30 -7.86 33.07
C PRO A 2 21.25 -8.11 31.89
N PRO A 3 20.81 -8.84 30.83
CA PRO A 3 21.62 -9.02 29.64
C PRO A 3 22.04 -7.64 29.09
N PRO A 4 23.24 -7.50 28.50
CA PRO A 4 23.66 -6.24 27.89
C PRO A 4 22.60 -5.82 26.89
N ALA A 5 22.20 -4.55 26.96
CA ALA A 5 21.25 -3.98 25.98
C ALA A 5 21.86 -4.18 24.60
N ASP A 6 21.13 -4.81 23.70
CA ASP A 6 21.49 -4.88 22.28
C ASP A 6 21.88 -3.47 21.80
N PRO A 7 22.96 -3.31 21.03
CA PRO A 7 23.36 -1.99 20.53
C PRO A 7 22.17 -1.34 19.85
N SER A 8 21.86 -0.11 20.23
CA SER A 8 20.74 0.63 19.68
C SER A 8 20.99 0.87 18.18
N LEU A 9 20.07 0.40 17.32
CA LEU A 9 20.08 0.70 15.89
C LEU A 9 19.95 2.22 15.66
N ASP A 10 20.52 2.72 14.59
CA ASP A 10 20.22 4.08 14.13
C ASP A 10 18.76 4.18 13.66
N CYS A 11 18.29 3.20 12.91
CA CYS A 11 16.91 3.13 12.47
C CYS A 11 16.38 1.69 12.40
N LEU A 12 15.16 1.49 12.90
CA LEU A 12 14.35 0.31 12.63
C LEU A 12 13.36 0.67 11.51
N VAL A 13 13.41 -0.07 10.40
CA VAL A 13 12.43 0.00 9.32
C VAL A 13 11.41 -1.12 9.50
N ILE A 14 10.12 -0.79 9.56
CA ILE A 14 9.04 -1.76 9.75
C ILE A 14 8.26 -1.90 8.45
N GLY A 15 8.46 -3.01 7.76
CA GLY A 15 7.89 -3.36 6.45
C GLY A 15 8.95 -3.49 5.36
N GLY A 16 8.97 -4.63 4.65
CA GLY A 16 9.91 -5.00 3.59
C GLY A 16 9.35 -4.81 2.18
N GLY A 17 8.43 -3.85 2.00
CA GLY A 17 7.94 -3.41 0.68
C GLY A 17 8.89 -2.41 0.01
N PRO A 18 8.52 -1.86 -1.18
CA PRO A 18 9.37 -0.92 -1.93
C PRO A 18 9.83 0.29 -1.11
N ALA A 19 8.95 0.87 -0.28
CA ALA A 19 9.34 1.99 0.60
C ALA A 19 10.39 1.57 1.63
N GLY A 20 10.16 0.49 2.36
CA GLY A 20 11.07 0.07 3.44
C GLY A 20 12.44 -0.37 2.92
N LEU A 21 12.47 -1.14 1.84
CA LEU A 21 13.74 -1.57 1.22
C LEU A 21 14.52 -0.37 0.65
N THR A 22 13.83 0.58 0.00
CA THR A 22 14.47 1.82 -0.47
C THR A 22 15.06 2.62 0.68
N ALA A 23 14.31 2.84 1.77
CA ALA A 23 14.82 3.56 2.94
C ALA A 23 16.05 2.85 3.54
N ALA A 24 16.00 1.53 3.68
CA ALA A 24 17.10 0.74 4.21
C ALA A 24 18.36 0.84 3.32
N ILE A 25 18.21 0.83 1.98
CA ILE A 25 19.31 1.03 1.04
C ILE A 25 19.95 2.41 1.27
N TYR A 26 19.16 3.48 1.36
CA TYR A 26 19.68 4.84 1.60
C TYR A 26 20.43 4.91 2.92
N LEU A 27 19.84 4.42 4.02
CA LEU A 27 20.44 4.42 5.36
C LEU A 27 21.75 3.62 5.40
N ALA A 28 21.78 2.43 4.80
CA ALA A 28 22.99 1.62 4.73
C ALA A 28 24.10 2.30 3.92
N ARG A 29 23.75 2.97 2.81
CA ARG A 29 24.71 3.78 2.02
C ARG A 29 25.23 4.99 2.79
N PHE A 30 24.45 5.54 3.72
CA PHE A 30 24.88 6.54 4.69
C PHE A 30 25.66 5.93 5.88
N ARG A 31 25.93 4.62 5.84
CA ARG A 31 26.66 3.85 6.87
C ARG A 31 25.94 3.85 8.23
N ARG A 32 24.60 3.90 8.23
CA ARG A 32 23.78 3.78 9.42
C ARG A 32 23.49 2.31 9.74
N GLN A 33 23.40 2.01 11.03
CA GLN A 33 22.96 0.70 11.49
C GLN A 33 21.44 0.58 11.32
N VAL A 34 21.01 -0.19 10.33
CA VAL A 34 19.60 -0.37 9.98
C VAL A 34 19.21 -1.84 10.01
N LEU A 35 18.01 -2.11 10.51
CA LEU A 35 17.34 -3.41 10.46
C LEU A 35 15.98 -3.21 9.79
N VAL A 36 15.60 -4.12 8.90
CA VAL A 36 14.24 -4.21 8.36
C VAL A 36 13.50 -5.36 9.01
N ALA A 37 12.39 -5.08 9.70
CA ALA A 37 11.45 -6.08 10.20
C ALA A 37 10.34 -6.27 9.16
N ASP A 38 10.22 -7.46 8.56
CA ASP A 38 9.27 -7.74 7.48
C ASP A 38 8.34 -8.91 7.83
N SER A 39 7.04 -8.66 7.82
CA SER A 39 6.01 -9.70 7.99
C SER A 39 5.83 -10.62 6.78
N GLY A 40 6.44 -10.28 5.64
CA GLY A 40 6.45 -11.11 4.43
C GLY A 40 5.23 -10.95 3.50
N THR A 41 4.35 -9.98 3.75
CA THR A 41 3.12 -9.76 2.97
C THR A 41 3.03 -8.36 2.35
N PRO A 42 4.01 -7.93 1.55
CA PRO A 42 3.97 -6.62 0.92
C PRO A 42 2.90 -6.58 -0.19
N ARG A 43 2.13 -5.48 -0.26
CA ARG A 43 1.10 -5.27 -1.28
C ARG A 43 1.65 -5.41 -2.71
N ALA A 44 2.89 -4.97 -2.93
CA ALA A 44 3.54 -5.08 -4.23
C ALA A 44 3.67 -6.54 -4.73
N ALA A 45 3.64 -7.55 -3.86
CA ALA A 45 3.70 -8.96 -4.30
C ALA A 45 2.48 -9.40 -5.13
N TRP A 46 1.38 -8.67 -5.05
CA TRP A 46 0.14 -8.96 -5.79
C TRP A 46 0.05 -8.25 -7.15
N ILE A 47 1.02 -7.40 -7.51
CA ILE A 47 1.03 -6.68 -8.78
C ILE A 47 1.49 -7.65 -9.89
N PRO A 48 0.62 -8.03 -10.85
CA PRO A 48 1.01 -8.90 -11.96
C PRO A 48 2.07 -8.24 -12.83
N THR A 49 1.82 -7.01 -13.25
CA THR A 49 2.74 -6.16 -14.02
C THR A 49 2.38 -4.70 -13.78
N SER A 50 3.37 -3.88 -13.45
CA SER A 50 3.26 -2.43 -13.38
C SER A 50 3.92 -1.82 -14.61
N HIS A 51 3.21 -0.97 -15.35
CA HIS A 51 3.70 -0.34 -16.58
C HIS A 51 4.09 1.13 -16.39
N ASN A 52 3.85 1.69 -15.20
CA ASN A 52 4.10 3.09 -14.90
C ASN A 52 5.41 3.37 -14.15
N ILE A 53 6.35 2.44 -14.19
CA ILE A 53 7.70 2.62 -13.63
C ILE A 53 8.66 2.94 -14.78
N PRO A 54 9.23 4.17 -14.84
CA PRO A 54 9.89 4.71 -16.04
C PRO A 54 11.05 3.88 -16.61
N PHE A 55 11.69 3.03 -15.81
CA PHE A 55 12.86 2.25 -16.26
C PHE A 55 12.49 0.88 -16.87
N PHE A 56 11.20 0.55 -16.93
CA PHE A 56 10.71 -0.75 -17.38
C PHE A 56 9.64 -0.55 -18.47
N ALA A 57 10.08 -0.34 -19.69
CA ALA A 57 9.18 -0.04 -20.82
C ALA A 57 8.15 -1.15 -21.09
N GLU A 58 8.54 -2.42 -20.88
CA GLU A 58 7.67 -3.59 -21.03
C GLU A 58 6.87 -3.91 -19.73
N GLY A 59 6.98 -3.03 -18.73
CA GLY A 59 6.45 -3.29 -17.40
C GLY A 59 7.34 -4.19 -16.56
N ILE A 60 6.98 -4.30 -15.28
CA ILE A 60 7.68 -5.16 -14.32
C ILE A 60 6.70 -5.75 -13.31
N ALA A 61 6.84 -7.05 -13.02
CA ALA A 61 6.05 -7.71 -11.99
C ALA A 61 6.46 -7.26 -10.59
N GLY A 62 5.50 -7.11 -9.68
CA GLY A 62 5.77 -6.71 -8.30
C GLY A 62 6.74 -7.63 -7.56
N PRO A 63 6.63 -8.97 -7.66
CA PRO A 63 7.62 -9.90 -7.08
C PRO A 63 9.05 -9.64 -7.58
N GLU A 64 9.21 -9.27 -8.85
CA GLU A 64 10.53 -8.97 -9.43
C GLU A 64 11.11 -7.64 -8.88
N ILE A 65 10.26 -6.63 -8.66
CA ILE A 65 10.65 -5.39 -7.98
C ILE A 65 11.20 -5.72 -6.59
N LEU A 66 10.43 -6.46 -5.80
CA LEU A 66 10.79 -6.84 -4.44
C LEU A 66 12.09 -7.67 -4.39
N ARG A 67 12.29 -8.56 -5.35
CA ARG A 67 13.51 -9.36 -5.46
C ARG A 67 14.72 -8.46 -5.71
N ARG A 68 14.64 -7.54 -6.67
CA ARG A 68 15.71 -6.57 -7.01
C ARG A 68 16.02 -5.65 -5.85
N ASP A 69 15.01 -5.15 -5.16
CA ASP A 69 15.20 -4.28 -4.00
C ASP A 69 15.89 -5.03 -2.85
N ARG A 70 15.50 -6.29 -2.57
CA ARG A 70 16.17 -7.13 -1.57
C ARG A 70 17.61 -7.45 -1.94
N GLU A 71 17.89 -7.78 -3.20
CA GLU A 71 19.25 -8.01 -3.68
C GLU A 71 20.11 -6.75 -3.53
N THR A 72 19.57 -5.59 -3.87
CA THR A 72 20.26 -4.32 -3.72
C THR A 72 20.53 -3.99 -2.26
N ALA A 73 19.56 -4.18 -1.39
CA ALA A 73 19.71 -3.99 0.05
C ALA A 73 20.79 -4.93 0.63
N GLY A 74 20.78 -6.21 0.21
CA GLY A 74 21.80 -7.19 0.60
C GLY A 74 23.22 -6.82 0.21
N ARG A 75 23.44 -6.18 -0.95
CA ARG A 75 24.76 -5.68 -1.38
C ARG A 75 25.34 -4.62 -0.43
N TYR A 76 24.51 -3.90 0.29
CA TYR A 76 24.90 -2.92 1.30
C TYR A 76 24.85 -3.46 2.73
N GLY A 77 24.69 -4.77 2.90
CA GLY A 77 24.69 -5.43 4.20
C GLY A 77 23.43 -5.22 5.04
N VAL A 78 22.32 -4.78 4.41
CA VAL A 78 21.04 -4.62 5.12
C VAL A 78 20.52 -5.99 5.54
N GLN A 79 20.21 -6.11 6.83
CA GLN A 79 19.54 -7.28 7.39
C GLN A 79 18.03 -7.09 7.27
N VAL A 80 17.35 -8.09 6.67
CA VAL A 80 15.89 -8.18 6.62
C VAL A 80 15.48 -9.38 7.45
N GLU A 81 14.85 -9.12 8.59
CA GLU A 81 14.41 -10.17 9.51
C GLU A 81 12.90 -10.42 9.33
N ALA A 82 12.55 -11.70 9.18
CA ALA A 82 11.15 -12.12 9.13
C ALA A 82 10.51 -12.00 10.52
N GLY A 83 9.43 -11.23 10.61
CA GLY A 83 8.69 -11.05 11.85
C GLY A 83 7.71 -9.88 11.80
N THR A 84 6.80 -9.88 12.76
CA THR A 84 5.79 -8.85 12.91
C THR A 84 6.08 -8.02 14.16
N VAL A 85 6.23 -6.71 14.00
CA VAL A 85 6.31 -5.79 15.15
C VAL A 85 4.90 -5.64 15.73
N ALA A 86 4.74 -6.11 16.97
CA ALA A 86 3.45 -6.12 17.65
C ALA A 86 3.20 -4.82 18.44
N THR A 87 4.26 -4.26 19.04
CA THR A 87 4.18 -3.02 19.82
C THR A 87 5.38 -2.13 19.52
N LEU A 88 5.18 -0.85 19.67
CA LEU A 88 6.20 0.18 19.58
C LEU A 88 6.00 1.15 20.73
N GLU A 89 7.04 1.30 21.54
CA GLU A 89 7.08 2.20 22.69
C GLU A 89 8.13 3.29 22.43
N ARG A 90 7.86 4.51 22.87
CA ARG A 90 8.79 5.63 22.75
C ARG A 90 9.34 6.02 24.13
N ASP A 91 10.64 6.30 24.20
CA ASP A 91 11.31 6.89 25.36
C ASP A 91 12.19 8.09 24.90
N PRO A 92 12.78 8.88 25.82
CA PRO A 92 13.63 10.02 25.45
C PRO A 92 14.85 9.67 24.58
N GLN A 93 15.27 8.39 24.55
CA GLN A 93 16.44 7.93 23.81
C GLN A 93 16.09 7.31 22.45
N GLY A 94 14.78 7.16 22.13
CA GLY A 94 14.30 6.58 20.89
C GLY A 94 13.10 5.68 21.08
N PHE A 95 13.17 4.49 20.50
CA PHE A 95 12.05 3.56 20.42
C PHE A 95 12.47 2.13 20.84
N THR A 96 11.53 1.41 21.44
CA THR A 96 11.64 -0.02 21.71
C THR A 96 10.49 -0.73 21.00
N ALA A 97 10.81 -1.60 20.06
CA ALA A 97 9.86 -2.44 19.36
C ALA A 97 9.87 -3.87 19.90
N ALA A 98 8.68 -4.47 20.05
CA ALA A 98 8.55 -5.90 20.32
C ALA A 98 8.18 -6.62 19.01
N MET A 99 9.11 -7.40 18.48
CA MET A 99 8.95 -8.17 17.26
C MET A 99 8.69 -9.64 17.59
N ARG A 100 7.67 -10.22 16.98
CA ARG A 100 7.35 -11.64 17.02
C ARG A 100 7.92 -12.32 15.78
N SER A 101 8.81 -13.28 15.97
CA SER A 101 9.33 -14.11 14.88
C SER A 101 8.31 -15.15 14.41
N PRO A 102 8.43 -15.69 13.20
CA PRO A 102 7.52 -16.74 12.68
C PRO A 102 7.43 -17.98 13.58
N GLY A 103 8.50 -18.31 14.30
CA GLY A 103 8.54 -19.39 15.30
C GLY A 103 7.95 -19.05 16.67
N GLY A 104 7.29 -17.88 16.83
CA GLY A 104 6.62 -17.47 18.08
C GLY A 104 7.51 -16.80 19.11
N GLY A 105 8.84 -16.71 18.89
CA GLY A 105 9.76 -16.00 19.77
C GLY A 105 9.50 -14.49 19.77
N LEU A 106 9.62 -13.86 20.96
CA LEU A 106 9.52 -12.42 21.13
C LEU A 106 10.92 -11.82 21.31
N ARG A 107 11.27 -10.84 20.47
CA ARG A 107 12.52 -10.08 20.54
C ARG A 107 12.23 -8.61 20.77
N ARG A 108 12.98 -7.95 21.65
CA ARG A 108 12.97 -6.50 21.80
C ARG A 108 14.10 -5.89 20.98
N ILE A 109 13.76 -4.85 20.20
CA ILE A 109 14.69 -4.13 19.31
C ILE A 109 14.66 -2.67 19.73
N ARG A 110 15.83 -2.10 20.00
CA ARG A 110 15.98 -0.67 20.28
C ARG A 110 16.52 0.06 19.07
N ALA A 111 15.94 1.23 18.77
CA ALA A 111 16.37 2.08 17.68
C ALA A 111 16.22 3.56 18.05
N ARG A 112 17.11 4.40 17.57
CA ARG A 112 17.02 5.86 17.74
C ARG A 112 15.85 6.44 16.96
N ARG A 113 15.59 5.91 15.78
CA ARG A 113 14.52 6.33 14.86
C ARG A 113 13.76 5.11 14.36
N VAL A 114 12.50 5.32 13.99
CA VAL A 114 11.68 4.30 13.36
C VAL A 114 11.09 4.85 12.08
N LEU A 115 11.13 4.06 11.01
CA LEU A 115 10.42 4.31 9.78
C LEU A 115 9.37 3.24 9.56
N LEU A 116 8.09 3.65 9.54
CA LEU A 116 6.97 2.79 9.22
C LEU A 116 6.78 2.73 7.70
N ALA A 117 6.97 1.55 7.14
CA ALA A 117 6.71 1.22 5.74
C ALA A 117 5.72 0.05 5.65
N THR A 118 4.78 0.00 6.60
CA THR A 118 3.83 -1.10 6.78
C THR A 118 2.75 -1.16 5.71
N GLY A 119 2.55 -0.05 4.99
CA GLY A 119 1.67 0.05 3.84
C GLY A 119 0.19 -0.07 4.18
N ALA A 120 -0.56 -0.57 3.19
CA ALA A 120 -2.00 -0.78 3.27
C ALA A 120 -2.38 -2.14 2.67
N VAL A 121 -3.61 -2.57 2.93
CA VAL A 121 -4.22 -3.79 2.37
C VAL A 121 -5.48 -3.40 1.62
N ASP A 122 -5.63 -3.90 0.39
CA ASP A 122 -6.85 -3.69 -0.38
C ASP A 122 -8.03 -4.38 0.30
N VAL A 123 -9.18 -3.70 0.34
CA VAL A 123 -10.44 -4.32 0.72
C VAL A 123 -10.89 -5.18 -0.47
N GLU A 124 -10.94 -6.47 -0.25
CA GLU A 124 -11.27 -7.42 -1.29
C GLU A 124 -12.78 -7.65 -1.36
N PRO A 125 -13.36 -7.79 -2.57
CA PRO A 125 -14.73 -8.24 -2.71
C PRO A 125 -14.83 -9.72 -2.31
N ASP A 126 -15.93 -10.10 -1.68
CA ASP A 126 -16.23 -11.50 -1.37
C ASP A 126 -16.65 -12.24 -2.66
N LEU A 127 -15.65 -12.64 -3.45
CA LEU A 127 -15.83 -13.34 -4.71
C LEU A 127 -15.06 -14.67 -4.69
N PRO A 128 -15.63 -15.76 -5.22
CA PRO A 128 -14.93 -17.03 -5.33
C PRO A 128 -13.71 -16.88 -6.25
N ASP A 129 -12.66 -17.67 -5.99
CA ASP A 129 -11.42 -17.74 -6.79
C ASP A 129 -10.69 -16.40 -7.01
N LEU A 130 -10.94 -15.41 -6.15
CA LEU A 130 -10.36 -14.08 -6.23
C LEU A 130 -8.82 -14.08 -6.33
N PRO A 131 -8.05 -14.85 -5.51
CA PRO A 131 -6.59 -14.88 -5.62
C PRO A 131 -6.09 -15.33 -7.00
N ASP A 132 -6.77 -16.26 -7.66
CA ASP A 132 -6.43 -16.69 -9.01
C ASP A 132 -6.76 -15.60 -10.03
N ALA A 133 -7.92 -14.98 -9.93
CA ALA A 133 -8.33 -13.88 -10.79
C ALA A 133 -7.37 -12.68 -10.72
N ILE A 134 -6.84 -12.36 -9.53
CA ILE A 134 -5.82 -11.31 -9.34
C ILE A 134 -4.52 -11.70 -10.04
N ARG A 135 -3.98 -12.92 -9.80
CA ARG A 135 -2.74 -13.38 -10.43
C ARG A 135 -2.81 -13.36 -11.96
N ARG A 136 -3.98 -13.59 -12.51
CA ARG A 136 -4.25 -13.59 -13.96
C ARG A 136 -4.54 -12.19 -14.50
N GLY A 137 -4.53 -11.14 -13.65
CA GLY A 137 -4.80 -9.75 -14.03
C GLY A 137 -6.25 -9.49 -14.44
N LEU A 138 -7.18 -10.38 -14.05
CA LEU A 138 -8.62 -10.23 -14.30
C LEU A 138 -9.29 -9.34 -13.26
N VAL A 139 -8.78 -9.36 -12.03
CA VAL A 139 -9.16 -8.43 -10.96
C VAL A 139 -7.95 -7.58 -10.62
N ARG A 140 -8.13 -6.27 -10.64
CA ARG A 140 -7.11 -5.24 -10.47
C ARG A 140 -7.54 -4.23 -9.42
N TYR A 141 -6.58 -3.48 -8.88
CA TYR A 141 -6.81 -2.51 -7.80
C TYR A 141 -6.34 -1.10 -8.15
N CYS A 142 -5.69 -0.91 -9.30
CA CYS A 142 -5.02 0.34 -9.58
C CYS A 142 -5.13 0.72 -11.07
N PRO A 143 -6.16 1.47 -11.46
CA PRO A 143 -6.28 1.91 -12.86
C PRO A 143 -5.15 2.87 -13.30
N ILE A 144 -4.47 3.54 -12.37
CA ILE A 144 -3.28 4.36 -12.68
C ILE A 144 -2.09 3.49 -13.10
N CYS A 145 -2.02 2.24 -12.58
CA CYS A 145 -0.89 1.34 -12.80
C CYS A 145 -0.95 0.63 -14.15
N ASP A 146 -2.16 0.27 -14.60
CA ASP A 146 -2.37 -0.63 -15.73
C ASP A 146 -3.68 -0.35 -16.52
N GLY A 147 -4.29 0.81 -16.31
CA GLY A 147 -5.51 1.19 -17.03
C GLY A 147 -5.26 1.46 -18.52
N TYR A 148 -4.05 1.88 -18.88
CA TYR A 148 -3.68 2.08 -20.29
C TYR A 148 -3.76 0.78 -21.08
N GLU A 149 -3.39 -0.34 -20.49
CA GLU A 149 -3.46 -1.69 -21.07
C GLU A 149 -4.90 -2.24 -21.11
N SER A 150 -5.83 -1.54 -20.44
CA SER A 150 -7.24 -1.91 -20.37
C SER A 150 -8.12 -1.14 -21.37
N ARG A 151 -7.54 -0.33 -22.24
CA ARG A 151 -8.30 0.48 -23.21
C ARG A 151 -9.18 -0.39 -24.09
N GLU A 152 -10.35 0.17 -24.43
CA GLU A 152 -11.33 -0.46 -25.33
C GLU A 152 -11.88 -1.81 -24.81
N ARG A 153 -11.71 -2.09 -23.50
CA ARG A 153 -12.22 -3.27 -22.84
C ARG A 153 -13.54 -2.97 -22.14
N ARG A 154 -14.37 -4.00 -21.99
CA ARG A 154 -15.53 -3.95 -21.09
C ARG A 154 -15.05 -4.07 -19.66
N ILE A 155 -15.20 -3.00 -18.89
CA ILE A 155 -14.64 -2.91 -17.55
C ILE A 155 -15.75 -2.85 -16.52
N ALA A 156 -15.68 -3.74 -15.51
CA ALA A 156 -16.47 -3.58 -14.30
C ALA A 156 -15.65 -2.86 -13.23
N VAL A 157 -16.28 -1.97 -12.48
CA VAL A 157 -15.73 -1.38 -11.26
C VAL A 157 -16.57 -1.85 -10.10
N ILE A 158 -15.99 -2.59 -9.17
CA ILE A 158 -16.64 -2.96 -7.90
C ILE A 158 -16.37 -1.86 -6.89
N GLY A 159 -17.44 -1.20 -6.44
CA GLY A 159 -17.32 -0.12 -5.45
C GLY A 159 -18.64 0.59 -5.23
N HIS A 160 -18.70 1.38 -4.17
CA HIS A 160 -19.87 2.18 -3.83
C HIS A 160 -19.45 3.55 -3.28
N GLY A 161 -20.44 4.45 -3.05
CA GLY A 161 -20.19 5.79 -2.56
C GLY A 161 -19.30 6.61 -3.49
N GLU A 162 -18.65 7.64 -2.95
CA GLU A 162 -17.79 8.54 -3.72
C GLU A 162 -16.58 7.86 -4.36
N ARG A 163 -16.03 6.84 -3.69
CA ARG A 163 -14.85 6.12 -4.20
C ARG A 163 -15.20 5.30 -5.44
N GLY A 164 -16.23 4.46 -5.36
CA GLY A 164 -16.67 3.65 -6.51
C GLY A 164 -17.06 4.52 -7.70
N LEU A 165 -17.83 5.59 -7.43
CA LEU A 165 -18.20 6.58 -8.44
C LEU A 165 -16.98 7.24 -9.07
N GLY A 166 -16.05 7.73 -8.24
CA GLY A 166 -14.84 8.42 -8.71
C GLY A 166 -13.96 7.55 -9.58
N GLU A 167 -13.77 6.28 -9.20
CA GLU A 167 -12.96 5.34 -9.99
C GLU A 167 -13.65 4.94 -11.30
N ALA A 168 -14.96 4.69 -11.29
CA ALA A 168 -15.71 4.39 -12.51
C ALA A 168 -15.66 5.55 -13.50
N LEU A 169 -15.86 6.79 -13.04
CA LEU A 169 -15.74 7.98 -13.87
C LEU A 169 -14.29 8.22 -14.36
N PHE A 170 -13.29 7.95 -13.53
CA PHE A 170 -11.89 8.05 -13.94
C PHE A 170 -11.58 7.10 -15.10
N ILE A 171 -11.99 5.84 -14.98
CA ILE A 171 -11.79 4.84 -16.02
C ILE A 171 -12.57 5.19 -17.28
N ALA A 172 -13.83 5.62 -17.16
CA ALA A 172 -14.68 5.99 -18.28
C ALA A 172 -14.14 7.19 -19.07
N ARG A 173 -13.58 8.17 -18.37
CA ARG A 173 -12.98 9.36 -19.01
C ARG A 173 -11.66 9.10 -19.68
N THR A 174 -10.94 8.04 -19.26
CA THR A 174 -9.52 7.90 -19.58
C THR A 174 -9.23 6.69 -20.47
N TYR A 175 -9.93 5.57 -20.26
CA TYR A 175 -9.49 4.30 -20.83
C TYR A 175 -10.56 3.55 -21.62
N SER A 176 -11.84 3.59 -21.23
CA SER A 176 -12.88 2.78 -21.87
C SER A 176 -14.23 3.47 -21.80
N ASP A 177 -14.99 3.40 -22.89
CA ASP A 177 -16.37 3.86 -23.01
C ASP A 177 -17.42 2.80 -22.60
N ASP A 178 -17.00 1.57 -22.26
CA ASP A 178 -17.88 0.50 -21.75
C ASP A 178 -17.53 0.15 -20.31
N VAL A 179 -17.99 0.99 -19.39
CA VAL A 179 -17.76 0.87 -17.95
C VAL A 179 -19.07 0.61 -17.21
N THR A 180 -19.04 -0.35 -16.29
CA THR A 180 -20.16 -0.65 -15.40
C THR A 180 -19.70 -0.59 -13.94
N LEU A 181 -20.36 0.23 -13.12
CA LEU A 181 -20.19 0.27 -11.67
C LEU A 181 -21.09 -0.76 -11.02
N LEU A 182 -20.50 -1.70 -10.28
CA LEU A 182 -21.17 -2.76 -9.53
C LEU A 182 -21.09 -2.42 -8.04
N THR A 183 -22.21 -2.15 -7.39
CA THR A 183 -22.22 -1.68 -6.00
C THR A 183 -22.36 -2.79 -4.97
N LEU A 184 -22.46 -4.05 -5.41
CA LEU A 184 -22.60 -5.24 -4.56
C LEU A 184 -23.78 -5.17 -3.59
N GLY A 185 -24.92 -4.61 -4.03
CA GLY A 185 -26.11 -4.47 -3.20
C GLY A 185 -26.15 -3.20 -2.35
N CYS A 186 -25.12 -2.37 -2.40
CA CYS A 186 -25.12 -1.07 -1.72
C CYS A 186 -25.83 -0.03 -2.57
N PRO A 187 -26.94 0.59 -2.11
CA PRO A 187 -27.58 1.68 -2.84
C PRO A 187 -26.64 2.88 -3.03
N MET A 188 -26.73 3.53 -4.20
CA MET A 188 -25.99 4.75 -4.50
C MET A 188 -26.91 5.96 -4.28
N ASP A 189 -26.69 6.70 -3.22
CA ASP A 189 -27.37 8.00 -3.01
C ASP A 189 -26.66 9.10 -3.83
N LEU A 190 -26.99 9.11 -5.13
CA LEU A 190 -26.36 10.01 -6.09
C LEU A 190 -27.13 11.35 -6.16
N ASP A 191 -26.39 12.44 -6.10
CA ASP A 191 -26.93 13.76 -6.43
C ASP A 191 -27.12 13.97 -7.93
N GLU A 192 -27.74 15.09 -8.33
CA GLU A 192 -28.02 15.41 -9.72
C GLU A 192 -26.74 15.55 -10.57
N LYS A 193 -25.68 16.13 -10.00
CA LYS A 193 -24.39 16.32 -10.68
C LYS A 193 -23.70 14.98 -10.92
N GLN A 194 -23.75 14.08 -9.95
CA GLN A 194 -23.18 12.73 -10.04
C GLN A 194 -23.91 11.89 -11.10
N ARG A 195 -25.25 11.96 -11.13
CA ARG A 195 -26.06 11.29 -12.16
C ARG A 195 -25.76 11.83 -13.57
N ALA A 196 -25.65 13.16 -13.71
CA ALA A 196 -25.30 13.78 -14.98
C ALA A 196 -23.91 13.34 -15.47
N ALA A 197 -22.91 13.25 -14.57
CA ALA A 197 -21.57 12.79 -14.92
C ALA A 197 -21.56 11.31 -15.37
N LEU A 198 -22.30 10.43 -14.70
CA LEU A 198 -22.44 9.03 -15.12
C LEU A 198 -23.10 8.93 -16.50
N ALA A 199 -24.15 9.73 -16.76
CA ALA A 199 -24.86 9.75 -18.04
C ALA A 199 -23.97 10.29 -19.18
N GLU A 200 -23.21 11.37 -18.94
CA GLU A 200 -22.28 11.96 -19.90
C GLU A 200 -21.24 10.93 -20.38
N HIS A 201 -20.73 10.11 -19.46
CA HIS A 201 -19.73 9.08 -19.75
C HIS A 201 -20.32 7.69 -19.96
N GLN A 202 -21.64 7.57 -20.09
CA GLN A 202 -22.37 6.32 -20.35
C GLN A 202 -22.06 5.19 -19.35
N VAL A 203 -21.67 5.53 -18.12
CA VAL A 203 -21.37 4.55 -17.07
C VAL A 203 -22.68 3.91 -16.60
N LYS A 204 -22.78 2.60 -16.72
CA LYS A 204 -23.91 1.81 -16.20
C LYS A 204 -23.73 1.59 -14.70
N VAL A 205 -24.81 1.64 -13.93
CA VAL A 205 -24.80 1.32 -12.51
C VAL A 205 -25.68 0.10 -12.26
N VAL A 206 -25.12 -0.91 -11.60
CA VAL A 206 -25.80 -2.15 -11.20
C VAL A 206 -25.73 -2.25 -9.69
N GLU A 207 -26.89 -2.04 -9.03
CA GLU A 207 -27.01 -2.04 -7.57
C GLU A 207 -27.39 -3.41 -7.00
N GLN A 208 -27.65 -4.40 -7.85
CA GLN A 208 -27.96 -5.75 -7.41
C GLN A 208 -26.71 -6.42 -6.79
N PRO A 209 -26.88 -7.26 -5.78
CA PRO A 209 -25.82 -8.11 -5.26
C PRO A 209 -25.23 -8.99 -6.37
N ILE A 210 -23.92 -9.19 -6.34
CA ILE A 210 -23.23 -10.14 -7.21
C ILE A 210 -23.05 -11.45 -6.43
N GLU A 211 -23.56 -12.54 -6.97
CA GLU A 211 -23.62 -13.85 -6.32
C GLU A 211 -22.45 -14.76 -6.71
N GLY A 212 -21.77 -14.46 -7.80
CA GLY A 212 -20.67 -15.29 -8.28
C GLY A 212 -19.85 -14.68 -9.41
N LEU A 213 -18.62 -15.16 -9.52
CA LEU A 213 -17.66 -14.83 -10.56
C LEU A 213 -17.32 -16.12 -11.33
N ASP A 214 -17.64 -16.18 -12.60
CA ASP A 214 -17.22 -17.27 -13.48
C ASP A 214 -16.02 -16.81 -14.33
N VAL A 215 -14.90 -17.54 -14.24
CA VAL A 215 -13.73 -17.31 -15.07
C VAL A 215 -13.61 -18.44 -16.08
N LYS A 216 -13.65 -18.11 -17.38
CA LYS A 216 -13.50 -19.07 -18.46
C LYS A 216 -12.51 -18.54 -19.51
N ASP A 217 -11.62 -19.40 -19.99
CA ASP A 217 -10.65 -19.10 -21.04
C ASP A 217 -9.83 -17.80 -20.78
N GLY A 218 -9.50 -17.53 -19.52
CA GLY A 218 -8.70 -16.37 -19.14
C GLY A 218 -9.46 -15.05 -19.16
N ARG A 219 -10.80 -15.07 -19.10
CA ARG A 219 -11.67 -13.89 -19.06
C ARG A 219 -12.72 -14.05 -17.97
N ILE A 220 -13.27 -12.95 -17.51
CA ILE A 220 -14.46 -12.98 -16.67
C ILE A 220 -15.63 -13.33 -17.58
N ALA A 221 -16.03 -14.62 -17.54
CA ALA A 221 -17.09 -15.12 -18.40
C ALA A 221 -18.44 -14.53 -17.98
N ALA A 222 -18.67 -14.43 -16.68
CA ALA A 222 -19.87 -13.82 -16.13
C ALA A 222 -19.69 -13.38 -14.68
N LEU A 223 -20.39 -12.28 -14.33
CA LEU A 223 -20.77 -11.94 -12.98
C LEU A 223 -22.27 -12.12 -12.90
N ARG A 224 -22.75 -12.93 -11.96
CA ARG A 224 -24.17 -13.19 -11.78
C ARG A 224 -24.72 -12.38 -10.62
N GLY A 225 -25.81 -11.67 -10.84
CA GLY A 225 -26.48 -10.90 -9.82
C GLY A 225 -27.93 -10.57 -10.23
N GLY A 226 -28.88 -10.69 -9.30
CA GLY A 226 -30.28 -10.38 -9.53
C GLY A 226 -30.93 -11.16 -10.67
N GLY A 227 -30.48 -12.38 -10.97
CA GLY A 227 -30.95 -13.20 -12.08
C GLY A 227 -30.42 -12.79 -13.45
N GLN A 228 -29.48 -11.85 -13.51
CA GLN A 228 -28.83 -11.40 -14.74
C GLN A 228 -27.37 -11.83 -14.79
N GLU A 229 -26.86 -12.01 -16.00
CA GLU A 229 -25.47 -12.31 -16.27
C GLU A 229 -24.80 -11.09 -16.92
N HIS A 230 -23.70 -10.61 -16.34
CA HIS A 230 -22.91 -9.52 -16.84
C HIS A 230 -21.54 -10.03 -17.29
N ARG A 231 -21.07 -9.64 -18.46
CA ARG A 231 -19.80 -10.10 -19.04
C ARG A 231 -18.81 -8.95 -19.17
N PHE A 232 -17.60 -9.16 -18.63
CA PHE A 232 -16.53 -8.17 -18.64
C PHE A 232 -15.21 -8.81 -19.07
N ASP A 233 -14.31 -7.98 -19.58
CA ASP A 233 -12.95 -8.42 -19.91
C ASP A 233 -12.03 -8.33 -18.69
N LEU A 234 -12.31 -7.40 -17.78
CA LEU A 234 -11.61 -7.23 -16.52
C LEU A 234 -12.44 -6.42 -15.50
N LEU A 235 -11.94 -6.43 -14.27
CA LEU A 235 -12.62 -5.84 -13.14
C LEU A 235 -11.63 -5.02 -12.29
N TYR A 236 -11.99 -3.80 -11.91
CA TYR A 236 -11.29 -3.02 -10.89
C TYR A 236 -12.05 -3.05 -9.58
N SER A 237 -11.33 -3.29 -8.46
CA SER A 237 -11.91 -3.21 -7.12
C SER A 237 -11.59 -1.86 -6.48
N ALA A 238 -12.63 -1.06 -6.26
CA ALA A 238 -12.59 0.28 -5.66
C ALA A 238 -13.20 0.28 -4.24
N LEU A 239 -13.09 -0.82 -3.49
CA LEU A 239 -13.69 -0.96 -2.16
C LEU A 239 -12.89 -0.23 -1.06
N GLY A 240 -11.64 0.13 -1.32
CA GLY A 240 -10.81 0.89 -0.40
C GLY A 240 -9.59 0.17 0.13
N LEU A 241 -8.99 0.77 1.16
CA LEU A 241 -7.77 0.30 1.78
C LEU A 241 -7.90 0.29 3.30
N HIS A 242 -7.30 -0.70 3.94
CA HIS A 242 -6.98 -0.69 5.36
C HIS A 242 -5.52 -0.31 5.54
N TYR A 243 -5.25 0.81 6.18
CA TYR A 243 -3.91 1.29 6.46
C TYR A 243 -3.36 0.61 7.71
N ARG A 244 -2.16 0.04 7.62
CA ARG A 244 -1.48 -0.63 8.76
C ARG A 244 -0.78 0.40 9.65
N SER A 245 -1.54 1.33 10.21
CA SER A 245 -1.04 2.48 10.98
C SER A 245 -1.14 2.33 12.50
N GLU A 246 -1.57 1.19 12.99
CA GLU A 246 -1.89 0.93 14.40
C GLU A 246 -0.71 1.27 15.34
N LEU A 247 0.53 0.96 14.93
CA LEU A 247 1.73 1.26 15.71
C LEU A 247 1.94 2.77 15.89
N ALA A 248 1.68 3.57 14.85
CA ALA A 248 1.80 5.01 14.92
C ALA A 248 0.65 5.64 15.72
N VAL A 249 -0.58 5.17 15.49
CA VAL A 249 -1.78 5.65 16.18
C VAL A 249 -1.68 5.40 17.68
N ALA A 250 -1.14 4.24 18.09
CA ALA A 250 -0.89 3.91 19.51
C ALA A 250 0.09 4.89 20.18
N LEU A 251 0.98 5.54 19.41
CA LEU A 251 1.90 6.58 19.87
C LEU A 251 1.33 8.00 19.76
N GLY A 252 0.09 8.14 19.28
CA GLY A 252 -0.59 9.44 19.11
C GLY A 252 -0.26 10.16 17.80
N ALA A 253 0.23 9.46 16.77
CA ALA A 253 0.44 10.05 15.45
C ALA A 253 -0.89 10.43 14.79
N GLU A 254 -0.93 11.60 14.16
CA GLU A 254 -2.08 12.05 13.40
C GLU A 254 -2.29 11.25 12.12
N HIS A 255 -3.56 11.00 11.81
CA HIS A 255 -3.99 10.33 10.59
C HIS A 255 -5.25 10.99 10.01
N ASP A 256 -5.63 10.65 8.80
CA ASP A 256 -6.92 11.05 8.25
C ASP A 256 -8.04 10.13 8.77
N GLY A 257 -9.30 10.45 8.42
CA GLY A 257 -10.47 9.65 8.86
C GLY A 257 -10.48 8.19 8.39
N ARG A 258 -9.54 7.79 7.52
CA ARG A 258 -9.40 6.42 6.99
C ARG A 258 -8.18 5.68 7.55
N GLY A 259 -7.35 6.36 8.35
CA GLY A 259 -6.17 5.78 8.99
C GLY A 259 -4.84 6.05 8.26
N ALA A 260 -4.84 6.75 7.12
CA ALA A 260 -3.60 7.14 6.46
C ALA A 260 -2.86 8.23 7.26
N LEU A 261 -1.58 8.02 7.54
CA LEU A 261 -0.79 8.89 8.39
C LEU A 261 -0.54 10.26 7.75
N ARG A 262 -0.60 11.30 8.56
CA ARG A 262 -0.14 12.64 8.21
C ARG A 262 1.35 12.75 8.50
N VAL A 263 2.09 13.30 7.55
CA VAL A 263 3.53 13.53 7.67
C VAL A 263 3.87 14.95 7.19
N ASP A 264 5.03 15.45 7.65
CA ASP A 264 5.60 16.70 7.17
C ASP A 264 6.34 16.54 5.82
N ALA A 265 7.01 17.60 5.36
CA ALA A 265 7.80 17.58 4.13
C ALA A 265 9.00 16.61 4.17
N HIS A 266 9.35 16.11 5.34
CA HIS A 266 10.44 15.16 5.56
C HIS A 266 9.94 13.74 5.83
N ASN A 267 8.65 13.49 5.65
CA ASN A 267 8.00 12.23 5.97
C ASN A 267 8.07 11.84 7.47
N GLN A 268 8.27 12.82 8.36
CA GLN A 268 8.12 12.62 9.80
C GLN A 268 6.64 12.75 10.18
N THR A 269 6.17 11.85 11.04
CA THR A 269 4.83 11.94 11.62
C THR A 269 4.78 13.04 12.70
N THR A 270 3.62 13.30 13.29
CA THR A 270 3.51 14.20 14.45
C THR A 270 4.23 13.69 15.71
N VAL A 271 4.66 12.42 15.70
CA VAL A 271 5.50 11.83 16.75
C VAL A 271 6.97 11.97 16.34
N LYS A 272 7.71 12.78 17.08
CA LYS A 272 9.13 13.06 16.78
C LYS A 272 9.97 11.79 16.76
N GLY A 273 10.80 11.65 15.73
CA GLY A 273 11.65 10.47 15.50
C GLY A 273 10.93 9.29 14.84
N LEU A 274 9.61 9.39 14.65
CA LEU A 274 8.79 8.40 13.94
C LEU A 274 8.47 8.92 12.53
N TYR A 275 8.89 8.18 11.52
CA TYR A 275 8.70 8.48 10.10
C TYR A 275 7.75 7.49 9.46
N ALA A 276 7.17 7.87 8.33
CA ALA A 276 6.34 6.98 7.54
C ALA A 276 6.58 7.17 6.04
N ALA A 277 6.55 6.07 5.28
CA ALA A 277 6.77 6.08 3.83
C ALA A 277 5.92 5.02 3.11
N GLY A 278 5.50 5.33 1.88
CA GLY A 278 4.66 4.46 1.06
C GLY A 278 3.18 4.59 1.38
N ASP A 279 2.42 3.55 1.06
CA ASP A 279 0.94 3.56 1.08
C ASP A 279 0.33 3.81 2.47
N ILE A 280 1.10 3.75 3.55
CA ILE A 280 0.65 4.14 4.89
C ILE A 280 0.45 5.66 5.04
N VAL A 281 1.10 6.46 4.17
CA VAL A 281 1.06 7.94 4.19
C VAL A 281 -0.12 8.42 3.34
N ARG A 282 -0.81 9.44 3.81
CA ARG A 282 -1.87 10.07 3.04
C ARG A 282 -1.33 10.62 1.72
N GLY A 283 -1.84 10.14 0.58
CA GLY A 283 -1.39 10.62 -0.73
C GLY A 283 -1.73 9.65 -1.85
N LEU A 284 -0.81 9.50 -2.78
CA LEU A 284 -0.93 8.65 -3.95
C LEU A 284 -0.19 7.33 -3.71
N ASP A 285 -0.93 6.23 -3.73
CA ASP A 285 -0.43 4.86 -3.49
C ASP A 285 0.26 4.31 -4.74
N GLN A 286 1.51 4.74 -4.98
CA GLN A 286 2.34 4.35 -6.12
C GLN A 286 3.73 3.95 -5.69
N ILE A 287 4.33 2.96 -6.35
CA ILE A 287 5.69 2.49 -6.03
C ILE A 287 6.71 3.62 -6.11
N VAL A 288 6.65 4.46 -7.14
CA VAL A 288 7.57 5.59 -7.32
C VAL A 288 7.42 6.63 -6.22
N VAL A 289 6.19 6.87 -5.74
CA VAL A 289 5.91 7.76 -4.60
C VAL A 289 6.43 7.15 -3.30
N ALA A 290 6.22 5.85 -3.10
CA ALA A 290 6.71 5.12 -1.94
C ALA A 290 8.24 5.18 -1.83
N MET A 291 8.96 5.01 -2.95
CA MET A 291 10.41 5.15 -3.02
C MET A 291 10.88 6.60 -2.77
N ALA A 292 10.15 7.59 -3.28
CA ALA A 292 10.45 9.00 -3.03
C ALA A 292 10.29 9.36 -1.54
N HIS A 293 9.17 8.98 -0.92
CA HIS A 293 8.95 9.14 0.52
C HIS A 293 10.09 8.51 1.33
N ALA A 294 10.51 7.31 0.96
CA ALA A 294 11.58 6.58 1.62
C ALA A 294 12.92 7.30 1.53
N ALA A 295 13.27 7.84 0.35
CA ALA A 295 14.51 8.59 0.15
C ALA A 295 14.55 9.88 0.98
N VAL A 296 13.42 10.62 1.03
CA VAL A 296 13.28 11.85 1.83
C VAL A 296 13.40 11.52 3.31
N ALA A 297 12.63 10.54 3.81
CA ALA A 297 12.67 10.12 5.20
C ALA A 297 14.07 9.65 5.63
N ALA A 298 14.71 8.77 4.84
CA ALA A 298 16.02 8.22 5.15
C ALA A 298 17.11 9.32 5.21
N THR A 299 17.04 10.32 4.33
CA THR A 299 17.96 11.45 4.33
C THR A 299 17.77 12.31 5.57
N HIS A 300 16.52 12.59 5.95
CA HIS A 300 16.24 13.37 7.16
C HIS A 300 16.64 12.60 8.42
N ILE A 301 16.37 11.30 8.50
CA ILE A 301 16.81 10.42 9.58
C ILE A 301 18.33 10.48 9.72
N HIS A 302 19.08 10.35 8.61
CA HIS A 302 20.54 10.41 8.64
C HIS A 302 21.06 11.73 9.23
N ASN A 303 20.50 12.85 8.81
CA ASN A 303 20.91 14.19 9.26
C ASN A 303 20.58 14.46 10.73
N ARG A 304 19.64 13.72 11.30
CA ARG A 304 19.14 13.94 12.67
C ARG A 304 19.42 12.78 13.63
N CYS A 305 20.08 11.74 13.18
CA CYS A 305 20.27 10.51 13.96
C CYS A 305 21.05 10.73 15.25
N GLU A 306 21.97 11.69 15.24
CA GLU A 306 22.82 12.02 16.42
C GLU A 306 22.12 12.96 17.42
N LEU A 307 21.02 13.60 17.03
CA LEU A 307 20.27 14.50 17.88
C LEU A 307 19.32 13.72 18.79
N PRO A 308 19.10 14.16 20.05
CA PRO A 308 18.00 13.66 20.87
C PRO A 308 16.65 13.86 20.16
N THR A 309 15.73 12.91 20.32
CA THR A 309 14.39 13.01 19.69
C THR A 309 13.55 14.18 20.24
N GLU A 310 13.87 14.65 21.44
CA GLU A 310 13.17 15.78 22.07
C GLU A 310 13.60 17.15 21.52
N ASP A 311 14.83 17.25 21.03
CA ASP A 311 15.43 18.50 20.51
C ASP A 311 15.20 18.70 19.01
N GLU A 312 14.46 17.81 18.36
CA GLU A 312 14.09 18.00 16.96
C GLU A 312 13.15 19.22 16.83
N PRO A 313 13.53 20.26 16.06
CA PRO A 313 12.60 21.34 15.80
C PRO A 313 11.35 20.80 15.14
N GLY A 314 10.20 21.24 15.61
CA GLY A 314 8.93 20.93 14.96
C GLY A 314 9.00 21.41 13.51
N GLY A 315 8.58 20.56 12.58
CA GLY A 315 8.45 20.90 11.17
C GLY A 315 7.31 21.90 10.94
#